data_d4f4e28c9adf422f55e6c1b3b4c0ddec
#
_entry.id   d4f4e28c9adf422f55e6c1b3b4c0ddec
#
_cell.length_a   1.000
_cell.length_b   1.000
_cell.length_c   1.000
_cell.angle_alpha   90.00
_cell.angle_beta   90.00
_cell.angle_gamma   90.00
#
_symmetry.space_group_name_H-M   'P 1'
#
loop_
_entity.id
_entity.type
_entity.pdbx_description
1 polymer ?
#
loop_
_entity_poly.entity_id
_entity_poly.type
_entity_poly.pdbx_seq_one_letter_code
_entity_poly.pdbx_strand_id
1 'polypeptide(L)' 'MFRKKKPTFIIAFDATTQAMATDKFCTKNGLPGRLIPVPRKITAGCGFAWKAAPEDETILIEALTKEGIEWASTHILEI' A
#
# COMPACT_ATOMS: atom_id res chain seq x y z
N MET A 1 5.19 11.29 -24.98
CA MET A 1 3.85 11.25 -24.39
C MET A 1 3.91 11.52 -22.89
N PHE A 2 3.09 12.43 -22.43
CA PHE A 2 3.09 12.81 -21.01
C PHE A 2 2.14 11.94 -20.21
N ARG A 3 2.63 11.42 -19.10
CA ARG A 3 1.76 10.80 -18.12
C ARG A 3 1.36 11.83 -17.09
N LYS A 4 0.09 12.01 -16.89
CA LYS A 4 -0.39 12.78 -15.75
C LYS A 4 -0.10 12.00 -14.48
N LYS A 5 0.61 12.63 -13.56
CA LYS A 5 0.78 12.10 -12.21
C LYS A 5 -0.56 12.21 -11.49
N LYS A 6 -0.93 11.16 -10.80
CA LYS A 6 -2.18 11.13 -10.05
C LYS A 6 -1.91 10.91 -8.57
N PRO A 7 -2.71 11.51 -7.70
CA PRO A 7 -2.60 11.18 -6.27
C PRO A 7 -2.79 9.67 -6.08
N THR A 8 -1.88 9.06 -5.35
CA THR A 8 -1.89 7.62 -5.13
C THR A 8 -1.67 7.34 -3.65
N PHE A 9 -2.51 6.48 -3.08
CA PHE A 9 -2.36 6.07 -1.69
C PHE A 9 -1.32 4.95 -1.60
N ILE A 10 -0.34 5.14 -0.73
CA ILE A 10 0.76 4.18 -0.56
C ILE A 10 0.83 3.76 0.91
N ILE A 11 0.89 2.46 1.15
CA ILE A 11 1.15 1.89 2.47
C ILE A 11 2.55 1.31 2.44
N ALA A 12 3.44 1.84 3.28
CA ALA A 12 4.80 1.34 3.41
C ALA A 12 4.88 0.38 4.59
N PHE A 13 5.72 -0.63 4.49
CA PHE A 13 5.84 -1.68 5.50
C PHE A 13 7.25 -1.74 6.09
N ASP A 14 7.34 -2.15 7.36
CA ASP A 14 8.62 -2.37 8.03
C ASP A 14 9.26 -3.70 7.65
N ALA A 15 8.44 -4.69 7.34
CA ALA A 15 8.92 -6.05 7.07
C ALA A 15 8.26 -6.62 5.82
N THR A 16 9.02 -7.43 5.08
CA THR A 16 8.53 -8.11 3.89
C THR A 16 7.32 -9.00 4.20
N THR A 17 7.29 -9.61 5.38
CA THR A 17 6.18 -10.46 5.81
C THR A 17 4.86 -9.68 5.88
N GLN A 18 4.91 -8.43 6.32
CA GLN A 18 3.73 -7.57 6.36
C GLN A 18 3.23 -7.26 4.94
N ALA A 19 4.16 -6.94 4.04
CA ALA A 19 3.82 -6.66 2.65
C ALA A 19 3.20 -7.87 1.96
N MET A 20 3.77 -9.04 2.18
CA MET A 20 3.26 -10.29 1.62
C MET A 20 1.90 -10.66 2.20
N ALA A 21 1.71 -10.47 3.49
CA ALA A 21 0.43 -10.70 4.15
C ALA A 21 -0.66 -9.79 3.58
N THR A 22 -0.32 -8.52 3.33
CA THR A 22 -1.24 -7.57 2.73
C THR A 22 -1.63 -7.99 1.32
N ASP A 23 -0.65 -8.38 0.49
CA ASP A 23 -0.89 -8.84 -0.86
C ASP A 23 -1.84 -10.04 -0.87
N LYS A 24 -1.55 -11.04 -0.07
CA LYS A 24 -2.36 -12.25 0.02
C LYS A 24 -3.77 -11.94 0.51
N PHE A 25 -3.89 -11.15 1.56
CA PHE A 25 -5.18 -10.79 2.15
C PHE A 25 -6.03 -9.97 1.18
N CYS A 26 -5.47 -8.96 0.56
CA CYS A 26 -6.20 -8.11 -0.37
C CYS A 26 -6.62 -8.87 -1.62
N THR A 27 -5.75 -9.71 -2.15
CA THR A 27 -6.07 -10.53 -3.31
C THR A 27 -7.21 -11.50 -3.01
N LYS A 28 -7.15 -12.15 -1.86
CA LYS A 28 -8.17 -13.11 -1.44
C LYS A 28 -9.53 -12.46 -1.24
N ASN A 29 -9.56 -11.24 -0.73
CA ASN A 29 -10.81 -10.55 -0.38
C ASN A 29 -11.26 -9.53 -1.43
N GLY A 30 -10.60 -9.48 -2.58
CA GLY A 30 -10.99 -8.57 -3.65
C GLY A 30 -10.81 -7.09 -3.30
N LEU A 31 -9.88 -6.78 -2.40
CA LEU A 31 -9.60 -5.40 -2.02
C LEU A 31 -8.76 -4.70 -3.09
N PRO A 32 -8.94 -3.38 -3.24
CA PRO A 32 -8.25 -2.64 -4.30
C PRO A 32 -6.76 -2.48 -4.04
N GLY A 33 -6.00 -2.33 -5.12
CA GLY A 33 -4.59 -2.03 -5.06
C GLY A 33 -3.70 -3.19 -5.49
N ARG A 34 -2.41 -2.98 -5.35
CA ARG A 34 -1.42 -4.03 -5.68
C ARG A 34 -0.10 -3.74 -4.98
N LEU A 35 0.71 -4.79 -4.84
CA LEU A 35 2.05 -4.70 -4.30
C LEU A 35 2.99 -4.08 -5.35
N ILE A 36 3.80 -3.13 -4.91
CA ILE A 36 4.79 -2.46 -5.76
C ILE A 36 6.11 -2.33 -5.02
N PRO A 37 7.22 -2.09 -5.73
CA PRO A 37 8.44 -1.64 -5.08
C PRO A 37 8.18 -0.28 -4.42
N VAL A 38 8.73 -0.06 -3.23
CA VAL A 38 8.52 1.20 -2.51
C VAL A 38 9.06 2.37 -3.34
N PRO A 39 8.29 3.46 -3.50
CA PRO A 39 8.79 4.64 -4.23
C PRO A 39 10.01 5.26 -3.54
N ARG A 40 10.89 5.88 -4.33
CA ARG A 40 12.11 6.48 -3.80
C ARG A 40 11.86 7.57 -2.76
N LYS A 41 10.72 8.24 -2.85
CA LYS A 41 10.35 9.30 -1.90
C LYS A 41 10.04 8.77 -0.51
N ILE A 42 9.85 7.46 -0.37
CA ILE A 42 9.52 6.82 0.89
C ILE A 42 10.69 5.97 1.31
N THR A 43 11.16 6.17 2.54
CA THR A 43 12.16 5.29 3.14
C THR A 43 11.43 4.22 3.91
N ALA A 44 11.48 2.99 3.43
CA ALA A 44 10.83 1.85 4.08
C ALA A 44 11.79 0.69 4.19
N GLY A 45 11.68 -0.05 5.28
CA GLY A 45 12.63 -1.10 5.61
C GLY A 45 12.60 -2.33 4.71
N CYS A 46 11.43 -2.68 4.16
CA CYS A 46 11.29 -3.93 3.41
C CYS A 46 11.40 -3.79 1.89
N GLY A 47 11.38 -2.58 1.36
CA GLY A 47 11.47 -2.34 -0.08
C GLY A 47 10.18 -2.55 -0.86
N PHE A 48 9.09 -2.92 -0.20
CA PHE A 48 7.77 -3.09 -0.84
C PHE A 48 6.72 -2.19 -0.21
N ALA A 49 5.70 -1.87 -1.02
CA ALA A 49 4.59 -1.05 -0.58
C ALA A 49 3.30 -1.51 -1.26
N TRP A 50 2.17 -1.11 -0.71
CA TRP A 50 0.86 -1.37 -1.31
C TRP A 50 0.35 -0.08 -1.94
N LYS A 51 -0.02 -0.14 -3.21
CA LYS A 51 -0.50 1.01 -3.97
C LYS A 51 -1.99 0.89 -4.22
N ALA A 52 -2.73 1.97 -3.99
CA ALA A 52 -4.17 2.02 -4.25
C ALA A 52 -4.60 3.44 -4.56
N ALA A 53 -5.87 3.63 -4.94
CA ALA A 53 -6.43 4.95 -5.13
C ALA A 53 -6.66 5.62 -3.77
N PRO A 54 -6.53 6.95 -3.67
CA PRO A 54 -6.74 7.65 -2.39
C PRO A 54 -8.13 7.41 -1.78
N GLU A 55 -9.15 7.25 -2.60
CA GLU A 55 -10.51 6.97 -2.15
C GLU A 55 -10.66 5.61 -1.48
N ASP A 56 -9.70 4.71 -1.68
CA ASP A 56 -9.72 3.38 -1.08
C ASP A 56 -9.01 3.32 0.26
N GLU A 57 -8.45 4.43 0.71
CA GLU A 57 -7.67 4.50 1.96
C GLU A 57 -8.46 3.96 3.16
N THR A 58 -9.68 4.45 3.36
CA THR A 58 -10.48 4.06 4.52
C THR A 58 -10.77 2.56 4.51
N ILE A 59 -11.17 2.02 3.37
CA ILE A 59 -11.48 0.59 3.23
C ILE A 59 -10.25 -0.26 3.55
N LEU A 60 -9.10 0.13 3.01
CA LEU A 60 -7.87 -0.63 3.21
C LEU A 60 -7.39 -0.57 4.66
N ILE A 61 -7.38 0.61 5.25
CA ILE A 61 -6.92 0.76 6.63
C ILE A 61 -7.84 -0.01 7.58
N GLU A 62 -9.14 0.07 7.40
CA GLU A 62 -10.08 -0.69 8.23
C GLU A 62 -9.87 -2.20 8.07
N ALA A 63 -9.73 -2.67 6.84
CA ALA A 63 -9.56 -4.10 6.57
C ALA A 63 -8.25 -4.64 7.16
N LEU A 64 -7.15 -3.91 6.99
CA LEU A 64 -5.85 -4.32 7.54
C LEU A 64 -5.86 -4.29 9.07
N THR A 65 -6.51 -3.31 9.66
CA THR A 65 -6.64 -3.20 11.11
C THR A 65 -7.41 -4.39 11.68
N LYS A 66 -8.52 -4.76 11.04
CA LYS A 66 -9.31 -5.91 11.46
C LYS A 66 -8.55 -7.23 11.34
N GLU A 67 -7.73 -7.34 10.32
CA GLU A 67 -6.94 -8.54 10.08
C GLU A 67 -5.70 -8.60 10.98
N GLY A 68 -5.36 -7.52 11.64
CA GLY A 68 -4.19 -7.46 12.49
C GLY A 68 -2.88 -7.31 11.72
N ILE A 69 -2.95 -6.83 10.48
CA ILE A 69 -1.75 -6.57 9.68
C ILE A 69 -1.25 -5.17 10.02
N GLU A 70 0.02 -5.08 10.39
CA GLU A 70 0.65 -3.81 10.71
C GLU A 70 1.36 -3.23 9.49
N TRP A 71 1.58 -1.91 9.52
CA TRP A 71 2.34 -1.21 8.49
C TRP A 71 3.18 -0.12 9.14
N ALA A 72 4.19 0.39 8.40
CA ALA A 72 5.08 1.42 8.92
C ALA A 72 4.48 2.82 8.82
N SER A 73 3.96 3.15 7.62
CA SER A 73 3.44 4.49 7.36
C SER A 73 2.54 4.49 6.15
N THR A 74 1.77 5.57 6.01
CA THR A 74 0.92 5.78 4.82
C THR A 74 1.24 7.12 4.21
N HIS A 75 1.08 7.21 2.90
CA HIS A 75 1.43 8.41 2.13
C HIS A 75 0.46 8.63 1.00
N ILE A 76 0.26 9.87 0.60
CA ILE A 76 -0.40 10.20 -0.67
C ILE A 76 0.68 10.84 -1.54
N LEU A 77 1.03 10.18 -2.63
CA LEU A 77 2.06 10.64 -3.55
C LEU A 77 1.49 10.79 -4.95
N GLU A 78 2.00 11.74 -5.68
CA GLU A 78 1.70 11.86 -7.10
C GLU A 78 2.71 11.04 -7.89
N ILE A 79 2.25 9.93 -8.42
CA ILE A 79 3.10 9.02 -9.19
C ILE A 79 2.36 8.46 -10.40
#